data_f78d1a569bb0c019f230929269691b56
#
_entry.id   f78d1a569bb0c019f230929269691b56
#
_cell.length_a   1.000
_cell.length_b   1.000
_cell.length_c   1.000
_cell.angle_alpha   90.00
_cell.angle_beta   90.00
_cell.angle_gamma   90.00
#
_symmetry.space_group_name_H-M   'P 1'
#
loop_
_entity.id
_entity.type
_entity.pdbx_description
1 polymer ?
#
loop_
_entity_poly.entity_id
_entity_poly.type
_entity_poly.pdbx_seq_one_letter_code
_entity_poly.pdbx_strand_id
1 'polypeptide(L)'
;MEKQVRVRYAPSPTGHLHIGNARTALFNYLFARHQDGKFIIRIEDTDVKRNVAGGEESQLKYLKWLGMDWDEGVDVGGEFGPYRQTERLDIYKKLYEDLLERDLAYKCYMTEEELEAEREGQIARGETPRYAGNHRDLTEEQIKGFEAEGRIPSIRFRVPADSDYTFKDIVKDEVAFHSNDFGDFVIVKKDGIPTYNFAVAVDDHLMEITHVLRGDDHISNTPKQMMIYEAFGWDIPQFGHMTLIVNESRKKLSKRDESIIQFIEQYKELGYLPEAIFNFIALLGWSPVGEEEIFSQDEFIKMFDAARLSKSPALFDSQKLKWMNNQYMKKQDLDTVVELSLPHLVKAGRVGENLSEQEQAWVRDVIALYHDQMSFGAEIVELSEMFFKDHVDHEEEGQEVLEGEQVPEVLRAFADQLEALEAMEPAAVKAAIKAVQKETGHKGKNLFMPIRVATTGQTHGPELPNAIALLGKEKVLNRIQKVIG
;
A
#
# COMPACT_ATOMS: atom_id res chain seq x y z
N MET A 1 11.67 20.10 -30.46
CA MET A 1 12.01 19.87 -29.04
C MET A 1 11.08 18.76 -28.59
N GLU A 2 11.61 17.71 -27.98
CA GLU A 2 10.75 16.69 -27.34
C GLU A 2 9.90 17.37 -26.28
N LYS A 3 8.60 17.01 -26.22
CA LYS A 3 7.69 17.50 -25.19
C LYS A 3 8.21 17.00 -23.82
N GLN A 4 8.20 17.85 -22.80
CA GLN A 4 8.50 17.43 -21.43
C GLN A 4 7.58 16.28 -21.02
N VAL A 5 8.13 15.25 -20.41
CA VAL A 5 7.35 14.12 -19.88
C VAL A 5 6.40 14.64 -18.80
N ARG A 6 5.12 14.29 -18.95
CA ARG A 6 4.05 14.61 -17.98
C ARG A 6 3.22 13.36 -17.75
N VAL A 7 3.15 12.94 -16.50
CA VAL A 7 2.38 11.78 -16.05
C VAL A 7 1.47 12.15 -14.89
N ARG A 8 0.51 11.31 -14.60
CA ARG A 8 -0.44 11.59 -13.53
C ARG A 8 -0.80 10.34 -12.73
N TYR A 9 -1.01 10.54 -11.45
CA TYR A 9 -1.81 9.68 -10.61
C TYR A 9 -3.21 10.31 -10.48
N ALA A 10 -4.24 9.54 -10.85
CA ALA A 10 -5.60 10.05 -10.97
C ALA A 10 -6.58 9.23 -10.11
N PRO A 11 -6.53 9.39 -8.78
CA PRO A 11 -7.37 8.61 -7.89
C PRO A 11 -8.81 9.09 -7.85
N SER A 12 -9.74 8.13 -7.73
CA SER A 12 -11.08 8.42 -7.25
C SER A 12 -11.08 8.43 -5.72
N PRO A 13 -11.70 9.41 -5.04
CA PRO A 13 -11.68 9.54 -3.58
C PRO A 13 -12.68 8.58 -2.91
N THR A 14 -12.63 7.30 -3.30
CA THR A 14 -13.56 6.25 -2.85
C THR A 14 -13.05 5.46 -1.63
N GLY A 15 -12.02 5.96 -0.95
CA GLY A 15 -11.45 5.38 0.26
C GLY A 15 -10.00 5.77 0.51
N HIS A 16 -9.41 5.13 1.51
CA HIS A 16 -8.03 5.33 1.91
C HIS A 16 -7.02 4.85 0.85
N LEU A 17 -5.76 5.30 0.95
CA LEU A 17 -4.70 4.92 0.03
C LEU A 17 -4.37 3.43 0.16
N HIS A 18 -4.77 2.65 -0.83
CA HIS A 18 -4.52 1.22 -0.93
C HIS A 18 -3.15 0.96 -1.58
N ILE A 19 -2.49 -0.16 -1.22
CA ILE A 19 -1.18 -0.55 -1.78
C ILE A 19 -1.15 -0.51 -3.32
N GLY A 20 -2.20 -0.99 -3.99
CA GLY A 20 -2.28 -0.96 -5.44
C GLY A 20 -2.27 0.45 -6.02
N ASN A 21 -2.98 1.37 -5.37
CA ASN A 21 -3.01 2.78 -5.74
C ASN A 21 -1.68 3.47 -5.43
N ALA A 22 -1.08 3.18 -4.27
CA ALA A 22 0.24 3.67 -3.90
C ALA A 22 1.30 3.23 -4.93
N ARG A 23 1.24 1.97 -5.40
CA ARG A 23 2.13 1.47 -6.45
C ARG A 23 1.93 2.20 -7.78
N THR A 24 0.69 2.45 -8.17
CA THR A 24 0.39 3.22 -9.39
C THR A 24 0.96 4.64 -9.29
N ALA A 25 0.76 5.31 -8.16
CA ALA A 25 1.35 6.63 -7.91
C ALA A 25 2.89 6.58 -7.95
N LEU A 26 3.48 5.59 -7.28
CA LEU A 26 4.94 5.43 -7.19
C LEU A 26 5.60 5.22 -8.56
N PHE A 27 5.05 4.38 -9.43
CA PHE A 27 5.62 4.19 -10.76
C PHE A 27 5.47 5.42 -11.66
N ASN A 28 4.37 6.16 -11.55
CA ASN A 28 4.25 7.47 -12.22
C ASN A 28 5.28 8.47 -11.67
N TYR A 29 5.45 8.52 -10.35
CA TYR A 29 6.45 9.36 -9.70
C TYR A 29 7.87 9.02 -10.16
N LEU A 30 8.27 7.74 -10.12
CA LEU A 30 9.60 7.31 -10.58
C LEU A 30 9.81 7.61 -12.06
N PHE A 31 8.80 7.36 -12.90
CA PHE A 31 8.86 7.65 -14.32
C PHE A 31 9.08 9.15 -14.58
N ALA A 32 8.32 10.01 -13.91
CA ALA A 32 8.47 11.45 -14.03
C ALA A 32 9.86 11.92 -13.57
N ARG A 33 10.28 11.54 -12.37
CA ARG A 33 11.55 11.99 -11.79
C ARG A 33 12.76 11.48 -12.56
N HIS A 34 12.72 10.25 -13.08
CA HIS A 34 13.78 9.70 -13.94
C HIS A 34 13.95 10.47 -15.25
N GLN A 35 12.86 11.03 -15.79
CA GLN A 35 12.83 11.74 -17.07
C GLN A 35 12.88 13.27 -16.91
N ASP A 36 13.19 13.79 -15.72
CA ASP A 36 13.08 15.23 -15.41
C ASP A 36 11.72 15.84 -15.81
N GLY A 37 10.67 15.02 -15.70
CA GLY A 37 9.30 15.34 -16.08
C GLY A 37 8.46 15.86 -14.92
N LYS A 38 7.16 16.00 -15.20
CA LYS A 38 6.15 16.46 -14.24
C LYS A 38 5.27 15.32 -13.76
N PHE A 39 5.05 15.28 -12.45
CA PHE A 39 4.10 14.37 -11.80
C PHE A 39 2.89 15.15 -11.29
N ILE A 40 1.71 14.80 -11.78
CA ILE A 40 0.45 15.49 -11.53
C ILE A 40 -0.47 14.60 -10.71
N ILE A 41 -1.20 15.17 -9.75
CA ILE A 41 -2.30 14.49 -9.06
C ILE A 41 -3.62 15.13 -9.45
N ARG A 42 -4.50 14.34 -10.07
CA ARG A 42 -5.85 14.74 -10.45
C ARG A 42 -6.89 13.88 -9.72
N ILE A 43 -7.82 14.51 -9.04
CA ILE A 43 -8.89 13.83 -8.32
C ILE A 43 -10.06 13.56 -9.27
N GLU A 44 -10.40 12.28 -9.45
CA GLU A 44 -11.48 11.82 -10.32
C GLU A 44 -12.72 11.48 -9.48
N ASP A 45 -13.47 12.50 -9.13
CA ASP A 45 -14.60 12.47 -8.20
C ASP A 45 -15.99 12.49 -8.86
N THR A 46 -16.06 12.18 -10.14
CA THR A 46 -17.32 12.19 -10.94
C THR A 46 -18.33 11.10 -10.54
N ASP A 47 -17.92 10.10 -9.80
CA ASP A 47 -18.81 9.14 -9.14
C ASP A 47 -19.14 9.58 -7.71
N VAL A 48 -19.94 10.65 -7.63
CA VAL A 48 -20.24 11.34 -6.36
C VAL A 48 -20.82 10.40 -5.29
N LYS A 49 -21.57 9.36 -5.71
CA LYS A 49 -22.18 8.39 -4.78
C LYS A 49 -21.18 7.49 -4.08
N ARG A 50 -20.01 7.30 -4.66
CA ARG A 50 -18.94 6.45 -4.12
C ARG A 50 -17.85 7.22 -3.40
N ASN A 51 -17.88 8.55 -3.44
CA ASN A 51 -16.91 9.37 -2.74
C ASN A 51 -17.04 9.20 -1.22
N VAL A 52 -15.91 9.05 -0.54
CA VAL A 52 -15.82 8.87 0.91
C VAL A 52 -15.24 10.14 1.54
N ALA A 53 -15.87 10.63 2.58
CA ALA A 53 -15.35 11.78 3.33
C ALA A 53 -13.93 11.46 3.86
N GLY A 54 -12.98 12.38 3.67
CA GLY A 54 -11.58 12.19 4.04
C GLY A 54 -10.77 11.32 3.07
N GLY A 55 -11.39 10.77 2.01
CA GLY A 55 -10.69 9.93 1.06
C GLY A 55 -9.61 10.65 0.27
N GLU A 56 -9.88 11.88 -0.18
CA GLU A 56 -8.91 12.73 -0.87
C GLU A 56 -7.74 13.08 0.05
N GLU A 57 -8.03 13.58 1.25
CA GLU A 57 -7.02 13.97 2.24
C GLU A 57 -6.13 12.78 2.63
N SER A 58 -6.70 11.59 2.78
CA SER A 58 -5.97 10.36 3.07
C SER A 58 -5.01 10.02 1.93
N GLN A 59 -5.46 10.10 0.67
CA GLN A 59 -4.62 9.85 -0.49
C GLN A 59 -3.39 10.78 -0.49
N LEU A 60 -3.59 12.08 -0.39
CA LEU A 60 -2.51 13.07 -0.43
C LEU A 60 -1.56 12.94 0.78
N LYS A 61 -2.12 12.76 1.99
CA LYS A 61 -1.36 12.61 3.23
C LYS A 61 -0.39 11.44 3.17
N TYR A 62 -0.86 10.28 2.71
CA TYR A 62 -0.04 9.08 2.73
C TYR A 62 0.91 8.98 1.54
N LEU A 63 0.63 9.63 0.41
CA LEU A 63 1.61 9.84 -0.65
C LEU A 63 2.79 10.70 -0.16
N LYS A 64 2.50 11.81 0.55
CA LYS A 64 3.55 12.64 1.17
C LYS A 64 4.34 11.87 2.22
N TRP A 65 3.68 11.08 3.03
CA TRP A 65 4.35 10.23 4.03
C TRP A 65 5.31 9.22 3.39
N LEU A 66 4.97 8.68 2.20
CA LEU A 66 5.86 7.81 1.42
C LEU A 66 7.01 8.57 0.74
N GLY A 67 7.11 9.88 0.91
CA GLY A 67 8.17 10.70 0.31
C GLY A 67 7.92 11.12 -1.13
N MET A 68 6.69 10.94 -1.65
CA MET A 68 6.34 11.39 -2.99
C MET A 68 5.81 12.82 -2.94
N ASP A 69 6.42 13.69 -3.74
CA ASP A 69 5.97 15.04 -4.02
C ASP A 69 5.43 15.12 -5.46
N TRP A 70 4.60 16.11 -5.73
CA TRP A 70 4.04 16.35 -7.05
C TRP A 70 4.12 17.81 -7.46
N ASP A 71 4.14 18.04 -8.77
CA ASP A 71 4.35 19.36 -9.34
C ASP A 71 3.05 20.14 -9.50
N GLU A 72 1.94 19.43 -9.74
CA GLU A 72 0.60 20.00 -9.94
C GLU A 72 -0.46 19.14 -9.27
N GLY A 73 -1.49 19.76 -8.73
CA GLY A 73 -2.59 19.05 -8.06
C GLY A 73 -3.54 19.96 -7.30
N VAL A 74 -4.52 19.36 -6.63
CA VAL A 74 -5.59 20.10 -5.93
C VAL A 74 -5.09 20.98 -4.78
N ASP A 75 -3.97 20.63 -4.17
CA ASP A 75 -3.41 21.33 -3.01
C ASP A 75 -2.24 22.26 -3.37
N VAL A 76 -1.54 22.00 -4.47
CA VAL A 76 -0.40 22.79 -4.92
C VAL A 76 -0.73 23.70 -6.12
N GLY A 77 -1.89 23.50 -6.75
CA GLY A 77 -2.28 24.20 -7.97
C GLY A 77 -1.47 23.77 -9.19
N GLY A 78 -1.34 24.67 -10.17
CA GLY A 78 -0.62 24.46 -11.41
C GLY A 78 -1.26 25.18 -12.59
N GLU A 79 -0.65 25.02 -13.77
CA GLU A 79 -1.03 25.76 -14.98
C GLU A 79 -2.34 25.24 -15.60
N PHE A 80 -2.68 23.96 -15.43
CA PHE A 80 -3.78 23.28 -16.12
C PHE A 80 -4.99 22.99 -15.22
N GLY A 81 -5.07 23.68 -14.08
CA GLY A 81 -6.21 23.52 -13.13
C GLY A 81 -7.58 23.88 -13.72
N PRO A 82 -8.65 23.57 -12.98
CA PRO A 82 -8.70 22.82 -11.70
C PRO A 82 -8.27 21.36 -11.83
N TYR A 83 -7.80 20.76 -10.72
CA TYR A 83 -7.33 19.36 -10.68
C TYR A 83 -8.34 18.39 -10.03
N ARG A 84 -9.59 18.84 -9.85
CA ARG A 84 -10.73 18.01 -9.41
C ARG A 84 -11.79 18.00 -10.50
N GLN A 85 -12.24 16.83 -10.93
CA GLN A 85 -13.12 16.70 -12.10
C GLN A 85 -14.48 17.37 -11.93
N THR A 86 -15.08 17.34 -10.73
CA THR A 86 -16.32 18.06 -10.45
C THR A 86 -16.21 19.59 -10.59
N GLU A 87 -15.01 20.14 -10.55
CA GLU A 87 -14.75 21.58 -10.79
C GLU A 87 -14.54 21.90 -12.28
N ARG A 88 -14.59 20.90 -13.17
CA ARG A 88 -14.30 21.01 -14.61
C ARG A 88 -15.53 20.78 -15.49
N LEU A 89 -16.72 20.72 -14.92
CA LEU A 89 -17.95 20.37 -15.65
C LEU A 89 -18.22 21.27 -16.86
N ASP A 90 -17.92 22.56 -16.76
CA ASP A 90 -18.11 23.51 -17.88
C ASP A 90 -17.13 23.25 -19.03
N ILE A 91 -15.93 22.72 -18.73
CA ILE A 91 -14.96 22.31 -19.76
C ILE A 91 -15.51 21.11 -20.53
N TYR A 92 -15.95 20.08 -19.83
CA TYR A 92 -16.54 18.89 -20.45
C TYR A 92 -17.77 19.24 -21.27
N LYS A 93 -18.62 20.14 -20.76
CA LYS A 93 -19.83 20.57 -21.44
C LYS A 93 -19.55 21.14 -22.82
N LYS A 94 -18.62 22.05 -22.95
CA LYS A 94 -18.23 22.64 -24.24
C LYS A 94 -17.76 21.58 -25.24
N LEU A 95 -17.03 20.57 -24.75
CA LEU A 95 -16.48 19.52 -25.61
C LEU A 95 -17.55 18.50 -26.05
N TYR A 96 -18.43 18.06 -25.17
CA TYR A 96 -19.48 17.15 -25.61
C TYR A 96 -20.54 17.85 -26.47
N GLU A 97 -20.78 19.15 -26.28
CA GLU A 97 -21.64 19.95 -27.20
C GLU A 97 -21.02 20.04 -28.60
N ASP A 98 -19.68 20.22 -28.72
CA ASP A 98 -18.98 20.14 -30.00
C ASP A 98 -19.14 18.77 -30.67
N LEU A 99 -19.05 17.67 -29.91
CA LEU A 99 -19.29 16.32 -30.47
C LEU A 99 -20.73 16.13 -30.96
N LEU A 100 -21.72 16.69 -30.25
CA LEU A 100 -23.13 16.66 -30.68
C LEU A 100 -23.34 17.48 -31.96
N GLU A 101 -22.78 18.68 -32.07
CA GLU A 101 -22.87 19.55 -33.26
C GLU A 101 -22.24 18.89 -34.49
N ARG A 102 -21.16 18.14 -34.29
CA ARG A 102 -20.43 17.43 -35.36
C ARG A 102 -21.01 16.04 -35.67
N ASP A 103 -22.11 15.67 -35.06
CA ASP A 103 -22.75 14.33 -35.18
C ASP A 103 -21.81 13.16 -34.82
N LEU A 104 -20.84 13.40 -33.93
CA LEU A 104 -19.92 12.38 -33.35
C LEU A 104 -20.46 11.80 -32.04
N ALA A 105 -21.50 12.41 -31.49
CA ALA A 105 -22.24 11.95 -30.32
C ALA A 105 -23.73 12.23 -30.53
N TYR A 106 -24.58 11.61 -29.74
CA TYR A 106 -26.02 11.79 -29.82
C TYR A 106 -26.71 11.58 -28.47
N LYS A 107 -27.94 12.10 -28.36
CA LYS A 107 -28.78 11.95 -27.17
C LYS A 107 -29.48 10.58 -27.19
N CYS A 108 -29.33 9.85 -26.09
CA CYS A 108 -29.99 8.56 -25.88
C CYS A 108 -31.01 8.65 -24.74
N TYR A 109 -32.27 8.45 -25.05
CA TYR A 109 -33.41 8.56 -24.13
C TYR A 109 -33.85 7.22 -23.53
N MET A 110 -33.10 6.11 -23.76
CA MET A 110 -33.46 4.81 -23.20
C MET A 110 -33.47 4.85 -21.68
N THR A 111 -34.46 4.19 -21.08
CA THR A 111 -34.54 4.02 -19.62
C THR A 111 -33.62 2.89 -19.15
N GLU A 112 -33.40 2.78 -17.85
CA GLU A 112 -32.60 1.67 -17.27
C GLU A 112 -33.28 0.33 -17.53
N GLU A 113 -34.62 0.28 -17.46
CA GLU A 113 -35.42 -0.91 -17.72
C GLU A 113 -35.31 -1.34 -19.18
N GLU A 114 -35.34 -0.40 -20.13
CA GLU A 114 -35.20 -0.68 -21.57
C GLU A 114 -33.77 -1.22 -21.86
N LEU A 115 -32.73 -0.65 -21.25
CA LEU A 115 -31.36 -1.11 -21.40
C LEU A 115 -31.14 -2.49 -20.79
N GLU A 116 -31.74 -2.77 -19.62
CA GLU A 116 -31.63 -4.10 -18.98
C GLU A 116 -32.40 -5.16 -19.79
N ALA A 117 -33.60 -4.85 -20.32
CA ALA A 117 -34.34 -5.75 -21.20
C ALA A 117 -33.55 -6.10 -22.47
N GLU A 118 -32.86 -5.10 -23.07
CA GLU A 118 -31.98 -5.32 -24.22
C GLU A 118 -30.85 -6.27 -23.87
N ARG A 119 -30.20 -6.04 -22.75
CA ARG A 119 -29.10 -6.86 -22.23
C ARG A 119 -29.52 -8.30 -21.95
N GLU A 120 -30.62 -8.49 -21.24
CA GLU A 120 -31.18 -9.82 -20.97
C GLU A 120 -31.56 -10.57 -22.28
N GLY A 121 -32.15 -9.86 -23.24
CA GLY A 121 -32.47 -10.43 -24.56
C GLY A 121 -31.20 -10.89 -25.30
N GLN A 122 -30.11 -10.15 -25.25
CA GLN A 122 -28.84 -10.53 -25.88
C GLN A 122 -28.24 -11.75 -25.19
N ILE A 123 -28.22 -11.77 -23.86
CA ILE A 123 -27.73 -12.93 -23.06
C ILE A 123 -28.53 -14.19 -23.41
N ALA A 124 -29.88 -14.08 -23.51
CA ALA A 124 -30.74 -15.21 -23.84
C ALA A 124 -30.47 -15.78 -25.25
N ARG A 125 -29.97 -14.97 -26.18
CA ARG A 125 -29.53 -15.40 -27.52
C ARG A 125 -28.08 -15.86 -27.58
N GLY A 126 -27.33 -15.84 -26.43
CA GLY A 126 -25.92 -16.20 -26.41
C GLY A 126 -24.98 -15.12 -26.98
N GLU A 127 -25.47 -13.89 -27.13
CA GLU A 127 -24.69 -12.75 -27.62
C GLU A 127 -23.93 -12.07 -26.47
N THR A 128 -22.79 -11.44 -26.76
CA THR A 128 -22.11 -10.57 -25.81
C THR A 128 -22.92 -9.28 -25.65
N PRO A 129 -23.37 -8.95 -24.42
CA PRO A 129 -24.19 -7.77 -24.22
C PRO A 129 -23.46 -6.47 -24.58
N ARG A 130 -24.10 -5.68 -25.43
CA ARG A 130 -23.66 -4.32 -25.76
C ARG A 130 -24.86 -3.50 -26.19
N TYR A 131 -24.75 -2.18 -26.09
CA TYR A 131 -25.81 -1.29 -26.60
C TYR A 131 -25.97 -1.47 -28.10
N ALA A 132 -27.18 -1.77 -28.54
CA ALA A 132 -27.48 -2.13 -29.95
C ALA A 132 -27.63 -0.93 -30.92
N GLY A 133 -27.61 0.30 -30.37
CA GLY A 133 -27.73 1.52 -31.17
C GLY A 133 -29.18 1.97 -31.42
N ASN A 134 -30.13 1.53 -30.61
CA ASN A 134 -31.56 1.80 -30.82
C ASN A 134 -31.93 3.29 -30.94
N HIS A 135 -31.20 4.18 -30.28
CA HIS A 135 -31.40 5.63 -30.34
C HIS A 135 -30.32 6.36 -31.14
N ARG A 136 -29.52 5.63 -31.93
CA ARG A 136 -28.40 6.21 -32.68
C ARG A 136 -28.85 7.23 -33.74
N ASP A 137 -29.99 6.98 -34.38
CA ASP A 137 -30.48 7.77 -35.49
C ASP A 137 -31.98 8.12 -35.30
N LEU A 138 -32.29 8.75 -34.17
CA LEU A 138 -33.64 9.22 -33.86
C LEU A 138 -34.05 10.38 -34.76
N THR A 139 -35.30 10.36 -35.21
CA THR A 139 -35.92 11.50 -35.89
C THR A 139 -36.25 12.62 -34.88
N GLU A 140 -36.38 13.84 -35.37
CA GLU A 140 -36.82 14.97 -34.53
C GLU A 140 -38.17 14.72 -33.84
N GLU A 141 -39.08 14.00 -34.51
CA GLU A 141 -40.39 13.64 -33.96
C GLU A 141 -40.25 12.68 -32.78
N GLN A 142 -39.38 11.67 -32.91
CA GLN A 142 -39.09 10.72 -31.83
C GLN A 142 -38.45 11.44 -30.64
N ILE A 143 -37.48 12.33 -30.90
CA ILE A 143 -36.84 13.13 -29.84
C ILE A 143 -37.88 13.96 -29.09
N LYS A 144 -38.73 14.70 -29.80
CA LYS A 144 -39.84 15.49 -29.20
C LYS A 144 -40.79 14.62 -28.39
N GLY A 145 -41.06 13.39 -28.86
CA GLY A 145 -41.88 12.42 -28.15
C GLY A 145 -41.28 12.04 -26.78
N PHE A 146 -40.01 11.67 -26.76
CA PHE A 146 -39.33 11.32 -25.52
C PHE A 146 -39.17 12.52 -24.55
N GLU A 147 -38.93 13.72 -25.09
CA GLU A 147 -38.88 14.94 -24.29
C GLU A 147 -40.25 15.29 -23.70
N ALA A 148 -41.34 15.06 -24.44
CA ALA A 148 -42.71 15.24 -23.93
C ALA A 148 -43.07 14.23 -22.84
N GLU A 149 -42.49 13.02 -22.88
CA GLU A 149 -42.59 12.05 -21.77
C GLU A 149 -41.74 12.44 -20.53
N GLY A 150 -40.97 13.53 -20.59
CA GLY A 150 -40.09 13.97 -19.51
C GLY A 150 -38.80 13.16 -19.38
N ARG A 151 -38.43 12.41 -20.42
CA ARG A 151 -37.17 11.64 -20.40
C ARG A 151 -35.96 12.57 -20.49
N ILE A 152 -35.00 12.37 -19.63
CA ILE A 152 -33.70 13.06 -19.65
C ILE A 152 -32.69 12.17 -20.38
N PRO A 153 -32.03 12.67 -21.44
CA PRO A 153 -31.08 11.87 -22.20
C PRO A 153 -29.73 11.72 -21.50
N SER A 154 -29.08 10.60 -21.73
CA SER A 154 -27.63 10.51 -21.65
C SER A 154 -27.04 10.85 -23.03
N ILE A 155 -25.74 11.15 -23.10
CA ILE A 155 -25.02 11.37 -24.34
C ILE A 155 -24.13 10.18 -24.62
N ARG A 156 -24.26 9.59 -25.81
CA ARG A 156 -23.44 8.48 -26.28
C ARG A 156 -22.50 8.92 -27.39
N PHE A 157 -21.31 8.38 -27.38
CA PHE A 157 -20.33 8.53 -28.45
C PHE A 157 -20.69 7.57 -29.60
N ARG A 158 -20.61 8.07 -30.83
CA ARG A 158 -20.78 7.24 -32.02
C ARG A 158 -19.52 6.47 -32.31
N VAL A 159 -19.50 5.19 -31.98
CA VAL A 159 -18.34 4.32 -32.25
C VAL A 159 -18.18 4.14 -33.75
N PRO A 160 -16.98 4.44 -34.33
CA PRO A 160 -16.73 4.18 -35.75
C PRO A 160 -16.85 2.69 -36.07
N ALA A 161 -17.52 2.35 -37.17
CA ALA A 161 -17.64 0.97 -37.61
C ALA A 161 -16.35 0.49 -38.27
N ASP A 162 -16.10 -0.82 -38.19
CA ASP A 162 -15.04 -1.53 -38.92
C ASP A 162 -13.65 -0.88 -38.81
N SER A 163 -13.29 -0.45 -37.62
CA SER A 163 -12.03 0.25 -37.34
C SER A 163 -11.17 -0.51 -36.33
N ASP A 164 -9.87 -0.62 -36.59
CA ASP A 164 -8.89 -1.21 -35.66
C ASP A 164 -8.25 -0.15 -34.78
N TYR A 165 -8.14 -0.47 -33.50
CA TYR A 165 -7.46 0.35 -32.49
C TYR A 165 -6.28 -0.42 -31.92
N THR A 166 -5.09 -0.14 -32.45
CA THR A 166 -3.84 -0.80 -32.05
C THR A 166 -2.91 0.23 -31.41
N PHE A 167 -2.30 -0.13 -30.29
CA PHE A 167 -1.29 0.68 -29.63
C PHE A 167 -0.17 -0.18 -29.06
N LYS A 168 1.01 0.41 -28.98
CA LYS A 168 2.16 -0.19 -28.32
C LYS A 168 2.12 0.18 -26.84
N ASP A 169 1.78 -0.79 -26.00
CA ASP A 169 1.77 -0.61 -24.56
C ASP A 169 3.19 -0.72 -23.98
N ILE A 170 3.53 0.13 -23.02
CA ILE A 170 4.85 0.15 -22.38
C ILE A 170 5.15 -1.19 -21.67
N VAL A 171 4.11 -1.86 -21.15
CA VAL A 171 4.23 -3.10 -20.36
C VAL A 171 3.82 -4.35 -21.14
N LYS A 172 2.70 -4.26 -21.89
CA LYS A 172 2.04 -5.42 -22.54
C LYS A 172 2.45 -5.63 -23.99
N ASP A 173 3.35 -4.81 -24.54
CA ASP A 173 3.72 -4.77 -25.95
C ASP A 173 2.55 -4.28 -26.85
N GLU A 174 2.30 -4.95 -27.98
CA GLU A 174 1.23 -4.58 -28.89
C GLU A 174 -0.13 -5.08 -28.40
N VAL A 175 -1.09 -4.18 -28.32
CA VAL A 175 -2.49 -4.46 -27.94
C VAL A 175 -3.39 -3.95 -29.05
N ALA A 176 -4.33 -4.80 -29.47
CA ALA A 176 -5.27 -4.50 -30.54
C ALA A 176 -6.72 -4.76 -30.11
N PHE A 177 -7.61 -3.88 -30.54
CA PHE A 177 -9.06 -4.01 -30.39
C PHE A 177 -9.75 -3.65 -31.71
N HIS A 178 -10.91 -4.22 -31.93
CA HIS A 178 -11.75 -3.88 -33.07
C HIS A 178 -13.00 -3.13 -32.63
N SER A 179 -13.38 -2.05 -33.34
CA SER A 179 -14.49 -1.18 -32.91
C SER A 179 -15.85 -1.91 -32.83
N ASN A 180 -16.04 -2.95 -33.64
CA ASN A 180 -17.26 -3.75 -33.61
C ASN A 180 -17.44 -4.56 -32.29
N ASP A 181 -16.41 -4.66 -31.47
CA ASP A 181 -16.51 -5.28 -30.13
C ASP A 181 -17.17 -4.35 -29.12
N PHE A 182 -17.33 -3.07 -29.43
CA PHE A 182 -17.92 -2.06 -28.56
C PHE A 182 -19.28 -1.61 -29.10
N GLY A 183 -20.21 -1.30 -28.19
CA GLY A 183 -21.37 -0.50 -28.49
C GLY A 183 -21.08 0.98 -28.29
N ASP A 184 -21.95 1.85 -28.82
CA ASP A 184 -21.89 3.28 -28.53
C ASP A 184 -21.94 3.51 -27.00
N PHE A 185 -20.87 4.00 -26.44
CA PHE A 185 -20.74 4.13 -24.98
C PHE A 185 -21.18 5.50 -24.49
N VAL A 186 -21.70 5.56 -23.28
CA VAL A 186 -22.12 6.82 -22.65
C VAL A 186 -20.89 7.65 -22.31
N ILE A 187 -20.88 8.90 -22.75
CA ILE A 187 -19.87 9.91 -22.39
C ILE A 187 -20.35 10.91 -21.35
N VAL A 188 -21.69 11.15 -21.29
CA VAL A 188 -22.30 12.00 -20.26
C VAL A 188 -23.55 11.31 -19.73
N LYS A 189 -23.64 11.23 -18.41
CA LYS A 189 -24.80 10.67 -17.70
C LYS A 189 -26.00 11.61 -17.76
N LYS A 190 -27.19 11.11 -17.41
CA LYS A 190 -28.45 11.89 -17.38
C LYS A 190 -28.38 13.10 -16.43
N ASP A 191 -27.54 13.07 -15.43
CA ASP A 191 -27.29 14.17 -14.48
C ASP A 191 -26.31 15.23 -15.01
N GLY A 192 -25.83 15.10 -16.25
CA GLY A 192 -24.88 16.00 -16.89
C GLY A 192 -23.41 15.77 -16.49
N ILE A 193 -23.13 14.78 -15.64
CA ILE A 193 -21.78 14.45 -15.21
C ILE A 193 -21.13 13.53 -16.25
N PRO A 194 -19.89 13.81 -16.71
CA PRO A 194 -19.21 12.94 -17.68
C PRO A 194 -18.89 11.57 -17.07
N THR A 195 -18.81 10.57 -17.94
CA THR A 195 -18.29 9.26 -17.56
C THR A 195 -16.77 9.25 -17.55
N TYR A 196 -16.20 8.23 -16.91
CA TYR A 196 -14.76 8.05 -16.76
C TYR A 196 -13.99 8.21 -18.08
N ASN A 197 -14.37 7.46 -19.13
CA ASN A 197 -13.62 7.46 -20.39
C ASN A 197 -13.56 8.82 -21.07
N PHE A 198 -14.64 9.60 -20.98
CA PHE A 198 -14.67 10.95 -21.55
C PHE A 198 -13.87 11.93 -20.71
N ALA A 199 -14.13 11.99 -19.41
CA ALA A 199 -13.44 12.93 -18.52
C ALA A 199 -11.91 12.70 -18.51
N VAL A 200 -11.46 11.44 -18.44
CA VAL A 200 -10.02 11.13 -18.42
C VAL A 200 -9.33 11.50 -19.73
N ALA A 201 -9.95 11.23 -20.88
CA ALA A 201 -9.36 11.58 -22.17
C ALA A 201 -9.25 13.10 -22.35
N VAL A 202 -10.29 13.84 -21.98
CA VAL A 202 -10.30 15.32 -22.00
C VAL A 202 -9.21 15.88 -21.09
N ASP A 203 -9.14 15.40 -19.85
CA ASP A 203 -8.20 15.94 -18.88
C ASP A 203 -6.75 15.57 -19.19
N ASP A 204 -6.50 14.34 -19.64
CA ASP A 204 -5.16 13.93 -20.07
C ASP A 204 -4.67 14.79 -21.25
N HIS A 205 -5.55 15.13 -22.22
CA HIS A 205 -5.20 16.04 -23.29
C HIS A 205 -4.94 17.47 -22.78
N LEU A 206 -5.90 18.04 -22.03
CA LEU A 206 -5.81 19.44 -21.58
C LEU A 206 -4.70 19.69 -20.55
N MET A 207 -4.30 18.67 -19.81
CA MET A 207 -3.16 18.70 -18.88
C MET A 207 -1.84 18.27 -19.55
N GLU A 208 -1.86 18.09 -20.88
CA GLU A 208 -0.70 17.71 -21.69
C GLU A 208 0.00 16.43 -21.21
N ILE A 209 -0.76 15.45 -20.75
CA ILE A 209 -0.23 14.16 -20.32
C ILE A 209 0.37 13.41 -21.50
N THR A 210 1.63 13.03 -21.37
CA THR A 210 2.39 12.34 -22.43
C THR A 210 2.36 10.83 -22.28
N HIS A 211 2.30 10.33 -21.03
CA HIS A 211 2.28 8.91 -20.70
C HIS A 211 1.22 8.59 -19.64
N VAL A 212 0.44 7.55 -19.89
CA VAL A 212 -0.65 7.08 -19.02
C VAL A 212 -0.26 5.73 -18.44
N LEU A 213 0.34 5.74 -17.24
CA LEU A 213 0.65 4.51 -16.49
C LEU A 213 -0.46 4.22 -15.48
N ARG A 214 -1.12 3.07 -15.61
CA ARG A 214 -2.27 2.68 -14.78
C ARG A 214 -2.41 1.17 -14.65
N GLY A 215 -3.35 0.68 -13.85
CA GLY A 215 -3.64 -0.75 -13.73
C GLY A 215 -4.17 -1.37 -15.02
N ASP A 216 -3.90 -2.64 -15.25
CA ASP A 216 -4.32 -3.37 -16.46
C ASP A 216 -5.83 -3.66 -16.51
N ASP A 217 -6.56 -3.46 -15.42
CA ASP A 217 -8.02 -3.43 -15.41
C ASP A 217 -8.62 -2.28 -16.26
N HIS A 218 -7.81 -1.30 -16.66
CA HIS A 218 -8.18 -0.22 -17.56
C HIS A 218 -7.85 -0.47 -19.04
N ILE A 219 -7.26 -1.60 -19.41
CA ILE A 219 -6.80 -1.84 -20.79
C ILE A 219 -7.94 -1.79 -21.81
N SER A 220 -9.12 -2.30 -21.47
CA SER A 220 -10.32 -2.25 -22.31
C SER A 220 -10.96 -0.87 -22.42
N ASN A 221 -10.55 0.09 -21.59
CA ASN A 221 -10.96 1.50 -21.70
C ASN A 221 -10.14 2.26 -22.74
N THR A 222 -8.92 1.82 -23.00
CA THR A 222 -7.97 2.51 -23.87
C THR A 222 -8.52 2.76 -25.28
N PRO A 223 -9.12 1.78 -26.01
CA PRO A 223 -9.67 2.03 -27.34
C PRO A 223 -10.79 3.08 -27.33
N LYS A 224 -11.63 3.12 -26.29
CA LYS A 224 -12.69 4.14 -26.16
C LYS A 224 -12.10 5.54 -25.99
N GLN A 225 -11.02 5.65 -25.25
CA GLN A 225 -10.29 6.92 -25.08
C GLN A 225 -9.58 7.31 -26.38
N MET A 226 -8.98 6.37 -27.10
CA MET A 226 -8.38 6.61 -28.41
C MET A 226 -9.42 7.17 -29.42
N MET A 227 -10.63 6.61 -29.44
CA MET A 227 -11.73 7.12 -30.27
C MET A 227 -12.06 8.59 -29.95
N ILE A 228 -12.04 8.97 -28.67
CA ILE A 228 -12.28 10.35 -28.25
C ILE A 228 -11.14 11.27 -28.71
N TYR A 229 -9.88 10.85 -28.54
CA TYR A 229 -8.71 11.60 -29.03
C TYR A 229 -8.81 11.84 -30.57
N GLU A 230 -9.11 10.80 -31.32
CA GLU A 230 -9.26 10.88 -32.78
C GLU A 230 -10.41 11.82 -33.19
N ALA A 231 -11.55 11.76 -32.50
CA ALA A 231 -12.71 12.61 -32.77
C ALA A 231 -12.39 14.10 -32.65
N PHE A 232 -11.48 14.46 -31.75
CA PHE A 232 -10.99 15.83 -31.57
C PHE A 232 -9.71 16.14 -32.39
N GLY A 233 -9.08 15.14 -32.99
CA GLY A 233 -7.78 15.31 -33.67
C GLY A 233 -6.64 15.58 -32.70
N TRP A 234 -6.71 15.06 -31.50
CA TRP A 234 -5.70 15.21 -30.45
C TRP A 234 -4.61 14.14 -30.56
N ASP A 235 -3.40 14.48 -30.13
CA ASP A 235 -2.32 13.51 -29.97
C ASP A 235 -2.68 12.48 -28.89
N ILE A 236 -2.51 11.19 -29.21
CA ILE A 236 -2.76 10.09 -28.27
C ILE A 236 -1.52 9.91 -27.39
N PRO A 237 -1.64 9.88 -26.05
CA PRO A 237 -0.52 9.60 -25.15
C PRO A 237 -0.04 8.16 -25.28
N GLN A 238 1.18 7.89 -24.81
CA GLN A 238 1.64 6.51 -24.66
C GLN A 238 0.96 5.86 -23.45
N PHE A 239 0.51 4.62 -23.63
CA PHE A 239 -0.13 3.85 -22.55
C PHE A 239 0.79 2.79 -21.97
N GLY A 240 0.68 2.56 -20.68
CA GLY A 240 1.33 1.47 -19.97
C GLY A 240 0.38 0.87 -18.93
N HIS A 241 0.05 -0.42 -19.07
CA HIS A 241 -0.88 -1.11 -18.20
C HIS A 241 -0.15 -2.10 -17.30
N MET A 242 0.00 -1.70 -16.05
CA MET A 242 0.70 -2.46 -15.01
C MET A 242 -0.15 -3.63 -14.52
N THR A 243 0.50 -4.77 -14.32
CA THR A 243 -0.14 -6.00 -13.85
C THR A 243 -0.71 -5.88 -12.44
N LEU A 244 -1.64 -6.76 -12.11
CA LEU A 244 -2.25 -6.83 -10.77
C LEU A 244 -1.23 -7.22 -9.70
N ILE A 245 -1.52 -6.81 -8.45
CA ILE A 245 -0.91 -7.39 -7.27
C ILE A 245 -1.80 -8.55 -6.80
N VAL A 246 -1.17 -9.68 -6.50
CA VAL A 246 -1.85 -10.91 -6.07
C VAL A 246 -1.32 -11.35 -4.70
N ASN A 247 -2.15 -12.08 -3.96
CA ASN A 247 -1.74 -12.75 -2.73
C ASN A 247 -1.03 -14.10 -3.02
N GLU A 248 -0.61 -14.81 -1.98
CA GLU A 248 0.05 -16.11 -2.07
C GLU A 248 -0.78 -17.17 -2.83
N SER A 249 -2.11 -17.07 -2.77
CA SER A 249 -3.04 -17.92 -3.52
C SER A 249 -3.23 -17.46 -4.98
N ARG A 250 -2.43 -16.50 -5.47
CA ARG A 250 -2.50 -15.89 -6.81
C ARG A 250 -3.84 -15.23 -7.14
N LYS A 251 -4.62 -14.85 -6.11
CA LYS A 251 -5.84 -14.07 -6.26
C LYS A 251 -5.51 -12.58 -6.15
N LYS A 252 -6.22 -11.74 -6.93
CA LYS A 252 -6.13 -10.28 -6.83
C LYS A 252 -6.31 -9.86 -5.36
N LEU A 253 -5.43 -8.98 -4.86
CA LEU A 253 -5.64 -8.36 -3.56
C LEU A 253 -7.01 -7.69 -3.52
N SER A 254 -7.81 -8.07 -2.56
CA SER A 254 -9.18 -7.59 -2.39
C SER A 254 -9.33 -6.97 -1.01
N LYS A 255 -10.04 -5.85 -0.90
CA LYS A 255 -10.39 -5.20 0.38
C LYS A 255 -11.08 -6.13 1.39
N ARG A 256 -11.48 -7.33 0.97
CA ARG A 256 -12.10 -8.39 1.81
C ARG A 256 -11.11 -9.43 2.33
N ASP A 257 -9.85 -9.36 1.90
CA ASP A 257 -8.80 -10.26 2.37
C ASP A 257 -8.21 -9.71 3.67
N GLU A 258 -8.73 -10.14 4.79
CA GLU A 258 -8.31 -9.70 6.13
C GLU A 258 -6.93 -10.24 6.52
N SER A 259 -6.36 -11.17 5.76
CA SER A 259 -5.05 -11.76 6.03
C SER A 259 -3.89 -10.82 5.66
N ILE A 260 -4.15 -9.80 4.84
CA ILE A 260 -3.14 -8.84 4.36
C ILE A 260 -3.59 -7.42 4.68
N ILE A 261 -2.71 -6.67 5.31
CA ILE A 261 -2.87 -5.23 5.49
C ILE A 261 -2.78 -4.55 4.13
N GLN A 262 -3.79 -3.78 3.76
CA GLN A 262 -3.92 -3.25 2.41
C GLN A 262 -3.78 -1.73 2.31
N PHE A 263 -3.95 -1.02 3.43
CA PHE A 263 -3.91 0.45 3.44
C PHE A 263 -2.59 0.96 4.02
N ILE A 264 -2.02 1.96 3.38
CA ILE A 264 -0.75 2.58 3.79
C ILE A 264 -0.83 3.14 5.22
N GLU A 265 -1.98 3.69 5.60
CA GLU A 265 -2.27 4.16 6.95
C GLU A 265 -1.99 3.10 8.02
N GLN A 266 -2.44 1.87 7.79
CA GLN A 266 -2.28 0.77 8.74
C GLN A 266 -0.80 0.41 8.96
N TYR A 267 0.03 0.46 7.90
CA TYR A 267 1.47 0.25 8.04
C TYR A 267 2.14 1.34 8.87
N LYS A 268 1.77 2.61 8.61
CA LYS A 268 2.24 3.73 9.43
C LYS A 268 1.83 3.57 10.89
N GLU A 269 0.58 3.20 11.15
CA GLU A 269 0.06 2.96 12.51
C GLU A 269 0.79 1.82 13.23
N LEU A 270 1.28 0.82 12.53
CA LEU A 270 2.09 -0.26 13.10
C LEU A 270 3.56 0.11 13.32
N GLY A 271 3.99 1.30 12.89
CA GLY A 271 5.37 1.74 13.03
C GLY A 271 6.31 1.20 11.95
N TYR A 272 5.79 0.96 10.73
CA TYR A 272 6.64 0.77 9.55
C TYR A 272 7.25 2.10 9.11
N LEU A 273 8.43 2.02 8.52
CA LEU A 273 9.14 3.17 7.97
C LEU A 273 8.69 3.46 6.53
N PRO A 274 8.46 4.73 6.17
CA PRO A 274 8.01 5.09 4.83
C PRO A 274 8.98 4.67 3.74
N GLU A 275 10.29 4.77 3.99
CA GLU A 275 11.34 4.37 3.05
C GLU A 275 11.30 2.87 2.75
N ALA A 276 11.01 2.05 3.74
CA ALA A 276 10.88 0.61 3.59
C ALA A 276 9.64 0.24 2.79
N ILE A 277 8.50 0.89 3.06
CA ILE A 277 7.26 0.71 2.31
C ILE A 277 7.46 1.17 0.85
N PHE A 278 8.09 2.32 0.62
CA PHE A 278 8.43 2.81 -0.72
C PHE A 278 9.26 1.78 -1.48
N ASN A 279 10.35 1.32 -0.88
CA ASN A 279 11.26 0.33 -1.47
C ASN A 279 10.51 -0.97 -1.80
N PHE A 280 9.69 -1.48 -0.88
CA PHE A 280 8.92 -2.70 -1.09
C PHE A 280 7.94 -2.56 -2.25
N ILE A 281 7.18 -1.46 -2.29
CA ILE A 281 6.21 -1.18 -3.35
C ILE A 281 6.92 -1.01 -4.70
N ALA A 282 8.08 -0.38 -4.75
CA ALA A 282 8.87 -0.21 -5.97
C ALA A 282 9.27 -1.56 -6.60
N LEU A 283 9.44 -2.61 -5.79
CA LEU A 283 9.75 -3.96 -6.27
C LEU A 283 8.51 -4.81 -6.59
N LEU A 284 7.30 -4.28 -6.38
CA LEU A 284 6.06 -4.96 -6.75
C LEU A 284 5.74 -4.80 -8.25
N GLY A 285 6.38 -5.62 -9.08
CA GLY A 285 6.18 -5.62 -10.52
C GLY A 285 7.22 -4.80 -11.29
N TRP A 286 8.33 -4.47 -10.66
CA TRP A 286 9.54 -3.95 -11.28
C TRP A 286 10.77 -4.57 -10.63
N SER A 287 11.85 -4.76 -11.37
CA SER A 287 13.08 -5.35 -10.83
C SER A 287 14.32 -4.57 -11.28
N PRO A 288 15.26 -4.29 -10.34
CA PRO A 288 16.53 -3.65 -10.65
C PRO A 288 17.46 -4.58 -11.46
N VAL A 289 18.56 -4.03 -11.92
CA VAL A 289 19.68 -4.82 -12.46
C VAL A 289 20.51 -5.29 -11.27
N GLY A 290 20.69 -6.61 -11.13
CA GLY A 290 21.43 -7.21 -10.03
C GLY A 290 20.52 -7.87 -8.98
N GLU A 291 21.13 -8.27 -7.86
CA GLU A 291 20.46 -9.02 -6.79
C GLU A 291 20.14 -8.16 -5.55
N GLU A 292 20.61 -6.93 -5.52
CA GLU A 292 20.29 -5.99 -4.44
C GLU A 292 18.82 -5.61 -4.46
N GLU A 293 18.25 -5.45 -3.27
CA GLU A 293 16.82 -5.14 -3.08
C GLU A 293 16.58 -3.92 -2.18
N ILE A 294 17.60 -3.40 -1.51
CA ILE A 294 17.51 -2.25 -0.61
C ILE A 294 18.13 -1.04 -1.28
N PHE A 295 17.29 -0.07 -1.63
CA PHE A 295 17.68 1.15 -2.32
C PHE A 295 17.00 2.36 -1.70
N SER A 296 17.70 3.48 -1.71
CA SER A 296 17.09 4.78 -1.44
C SER A 296 16.16 5.21 -2.59
N GLN A 297 15.30 6.16 -2.31
CA GLN A 297 14.43 6.77 -3.32
C GLN A 297 15.21 7.37 -4.48
N ASP A 298 16.32 8.05 -4.21
CA ASP A 298 17.19 8.64 -5.24
C ASP A 298 17.84 7.58 -6.14
N GLU A 299 18.23 6.43 -5.57
CA GLU A 299 18.74 5.31 -6.35
C GLU A 299 17.66 4.72 -7.25
N PHE A 300 16.43 4.56 -6.76
CA PHE A 300 15.30 4.14 -7.59
C PHE A 300 15.04 5.12 -8.73
N ILE A 301 15.03 6.42 -8.47
CA ILE A 301 14.84 7.44 -9.51
C ILE A 301 15.90 7.33 -10.59
N LYS A 302 17.17 7.14 -10.22
CA LYS A 302 18.29 7.04 -11.17
C LYS A 302 18.24 5.79 -12.03
N MET A 303 17.82 4.64 -11.44
CA MET A 303 17.87 3.35 -12.12
C MET A 303 16.55 2.92 -12.76
N PHE A 304 15.46 3.69 -12.55
CA PHE A 304 14.14 3.30 -13.03
C PHE A 304 14.10 3.24 -14.55
N ASP A 305 13.68 2.08 -15.06
CA ASP A 305 13.45 1.83 -16.48
C ASP A 305 12.08 1.17 -16.63
N ALA A 306 11.16 1.84 -17.30
CA ALA A 306 9.80 1.36 -17.51
C ALA A 306 9.75 0.06 -18.34
N ALA A 307 10.75 -0.21 -19.18
CA ALA A 307 10.85 -1.45 -19.94
C ALA A 307 11.05 -2.68 -19.03
N ARG A 308 11.43 -2.48 -17.77
CA ARG A 308 11.57 -3.53 -16.75
C ARG A 308 10.33 -3.76 -15.91
N LEU A 309 9.21 -3.09 -16.21
CA LEU A 309 7.92 -3.38 -15.60
C LEU A 309 7.47 -4.79 -15.99
N SER A 310 7.03 -5.55 -14.99
CA SER A 310 6.69 -6.96 -15.15
C SER A 310 5.41 -7.16 -15.97
N LYS A 311 5.45 -8.12 -16.87
CA LYS A 311 4.26 -8.58 -17.63
C LYS A 311 3.40 -9.58 -16.84
N SER A 312 3.91 -10.08 -15.73
CA SER A 312 3.23 -11.04 -14.84
C SER A 312 2.77 -10.37 -13.55
N PRO A 313 1.67 -10.85 -12.93
CA PRO A 313 1.20 -10.33 -11.65
C PRO A 313 2.29 -10.35 -10.58
N ALA A 314 2.33 -9.31 -9.75
CA ALA A 314 3.27 -9.17 -8.66
C ALA A 314 2.73 -9.86 -7.39
N LEU A 315 3.53 -10.73 -6.79
CA LEU A 315 3.19 -11.38 -5.52
C LEU A 315 3.45 -10.41 -4.34
N PHE A 316 2.43 -10.20 -3.52
CA PHE A 316 2.60 -9.52 -2.24
C PHE A 316 3.13 -10.51 -1.20
N ASP A 317 4.39 -10.37 -0.83
CA ASP A 317 5.06 -11.18 0.18
C ASP A 317 5.22 -10.37 1.48
N SER A 318 4.39 -10.70 2.47
CA SER A 318 4.40 -10.02 3.78
C SER A 318 5.67 -10.30 4.59
N GLN A 319 6.29 -11.47 4.40
CA GLN A 319 7.54 -11.80 5.09
C GLN A 319 8.71 -10.99 4.52
N LYS A 320 8.73 -10.84 3.20
CA LYS A 320 9.70 -9.96 2.53
C LYS A 320 9.56 -8.51 2.99
N LEU A 321 8.33 -8.01 3.13
CA LEU A 321 8.09 -6.66 3.65
C LEU A 321 8.62 -6.51 5.08
N LYS A 322 8.34 -7.46 5.98
CA LYS A 322 8.87 -7.47 7.34
C LYS A 322 10.39 -7.47 7.36
N TRP A 323 11.01 -8.36 6.59
CA TRP A 323 12.46 -8.42 6.46
C TRP A 323 13.03 -7.09 5.96
N MET A 324 12.44 -6.51 4.93
CA MET A 324 12.89 -5.23 4.36
C MET A 324 12.79 -4.11 5.39
N ASN A 325 11.65 -4.00 6.08
CA ASN A 325 11.49 -2.99 7.12
C ASN A 325 12.48 -3.18 8.27
N ASN A 326 12.80 -4.43 8.67
CA ASN A 326 13.85 -4.71 9.65
C ASN A 326 15.22 -4.18 9.19
N GLN A 327 15.58 -4.30 7.89
CA GLN A 327 16.84 -3.75 7.38
C GLN A 327 16.89 -2.21 7.49
N TYR A 328 15.77 -1.54 7.38
CA TYR A 328 15.66 -0.10 7.59
C TYR A 328 15.64 0.26 9.08
N MET A 329 14.90 -0.50 9.91
CA MET A 329 14.86 -0.30 11.38
C MET A 329 16.23 -0.36 12.02
N LYS A 330 17.06 -1.32 11.63
CA LYS A 330 18.45 -1.46 12.13
C LYS A 330 19.34 -0.25 11.87
N LYS A 331 19.02 0.55 10.87
CA LYS A 331 19.78 1.75 10.50
C LYS A 331 19.28 3.02 11.21
N GLN A 332 18.14 2.95 11.87
CA GLN A 332 17.58 4.09 12.59
C GLN A 332 18.34 4.33 13.90
N ASP A 333 18.36 5.57 14.35
CA ASP A 333 18.78 5.86 15.71
C ASP A 333 17.76 5.34 16.74
N LEU A 334 18.20 5.16 17.96
CA LEU A 334 17.35 4.61 19.03
C LEU A 334 16.16 5.54 19.35
N ASP A 335 16.31 6.85 19.21
CA ASP A 335 15.24 7.81 19.49
C ASP A 335 14.07 7.58 18.53
N THR A 336 14.36 7.43 17.25
CA THR A 336 13.37 7.09 16.22
C THR A 336 12.68 5.75 16.51
N VAL A 337 13.45 4.72 16.92
CA VAL A 337 12.87 3.40 17.24
C VAL A 337 11.98 3.47 18.48
N VAL A 338 12.34 4.29 19.47
CA VAL A 338 11.50 4.53 20.66
C VAL A 338 10.22 5.25 20.27
N GLU A 339 10.27 6.28 19.43
CA GLU A 339 9.08 7.00 18.94
C GLU A 339 8.11 6.08 18.19
N LEU A 340 8.61 5.12 17.42
CA LEU A 340 7.82 4.14 16.71
C LEU A 340 7.22 3.04 17.61
N SER A 341 7.87 2.74 18.75
CA SER A 341 7.56 1.57 19.59
C SER A 341 6.76 1.93 20.84
N LEU A 342 7.12 3.02 21.52
CA LEU A 342 6.51 3.43 22.79
C LEU A 342 4.98 3.57 22.73
N PRO A 343 4.37 4.17 21.68
CA PRO A 343 2.92 4.28 21.61
C PRO A 343 2.20 2.93 21.65
N HIS A 344 2.83 1.87 21.16
CA HIS A 344 2.28 0.51 21.19
C HIS A 344 2.30 -0.11 22.59
N LEU A 345 3.35 0.13 23.36
CA LEU A 345 3.44 -0.29 24.76
C LEU A 345 2.37 0.43 25.61
N VAL A 346 2.17 1.73 25.38
CA VAL A 346 1.11 2.52 26.04
C VAL A 346 -0.27 1.97 25.68
N LYS A 347 -0.54 1.79 24.40
CA LYS A 347 -1.83 1.27 23.89
C LYS A 347 -2.15 -0.14 24.42
N ALA A 348 -1.11 -0.97 24.60
CA ALA A 348 -1.24 -2.30 25.18
C ALA A 348 -1.36 -2.29 26.72
N GLY A 349 -1.32 -1.12 27.36
CA GLY A 349 -1.37 -1.00 28.83
C GLY A 349 -0.14 -1.56 29.54
N ARG A 350 0.98 -1.69 28.83
CA ARG A 350 2.24 -2.16 29.40
C ARG A 350 2.94 -1.08 30.21
N VAL A 351 2.81 0.16 29.79
CA VAL A 351 3.36 1.35 30.45
C VAL A 351 2.30 2.47 30.47
N GLY A 352 2.46 3.43 31.38
CA GLY A 352 1.57 4.59 31.47
C GLY A 352 1.82 5.63 30.38
N GLU A 353 0.86 6.56 30.20
CA GLU A 353 1.02 7.70 29.28
C GLU A 353 2.07 8.70 29.78
N ASN A 354 2.20 8.86 31.11
CA ASN A 354 3.11 9.80 31.77
C ASN A 354 4.20 9.02 32.50
N LEU A 355 5.32 8.81 31.84
CA LEU A 355 6.47 8.10 32.41
C LEU A 355 7.39 9.07 33.16
N SER A 356 7.85 8.68 34.35
CA SER A 356 8.98 9.33 35.01
C SER A 356 10.28 9.18 34.19
N GLU A 357 11.28 9.99 34.48
CA GLU A 357 12.59 9.87 33.79
C GLU A 357 13.21 8.47 33.93
N GLN A 358 13.03 7.84 35.08
CA GLN A 358 13.55 6.49 35.32
C GLN A 358 12.79 5.44 34.50
N GLU A 359 11.47 5.54 34.39
CA GLU A 359 10.67 4.65 33.56
C GLU A 359 10.96 4.86 32.08
N GLN A 360 11.12 6.10 31.62
CA GLN A 360 11.53 6.40 30.24
C GLN A 360 12.89 5.76 29.91
N ALA A 361 13.87 5.88 30.80
CA ALA A 361 15.17 5.26 30.61
C ALA A 361 15.07 3.73 30.54
N TRP A 362 14.30 3.12 31.42
CA TRP A 362 14.10 1.68 31.45
C TRP A 362 13.38 1.17 30.17
N VAL A 363 12.30 1.86 29.75
CA VAL A 363 11.58 1.53 28.51
C VAL A 363 12.50 1.66 27.29
N ARG A 364 13.32 2.70 27.26
CA ARG A 364 14.31 2.93 26.21
C ARG A 364 15.31 1.77 26.13
N ASP A 365 15.81 1.29 27.27
CA ASP A 365 16.75 0.17 27.34
C ASP A 365 16.07 -1.16 26.91
N VAL A 366 14.82 -1.38 27.29
CA VAL A 366 14.02 -2.53 26.79
C VAL A 366 13.87 -2.48 25.28
N ILE A 367 13.52 -1.34 24.70
CA ILE A 367 13.40 -1.18 23.26
C ILE A 367 14.76 -1.40 22.58
N ALA A 368 15.84 -0.83 23.12
CA ALA A 368 17.20 -1.00 22.61
C ALA A 368 17.61 -2.49 22.54
N LEU A 369 17.17 -3.29 23.51
CA LEU A 369 17.45 -4.72 23.56
C LEU A 369 16.91 -5.49 22.35
N TYR A 370 15.81 -5.00 21.75
CA TYR A 370 15.12 -5.63 20.61
C TYR A 370 15.31 -4.88 19.29
N HIS A 371 16.06 -3.78 19.27
CA HIS A 371 16.22 -2.92 18.11
C HIS A 371 16.59 -3.70 16.83
N ASP A 372 17.59 -4.57 16.91
CA ASP A 372 18.07 -5.37 15.77
C ASP A 372 17.07 -6.46 15.34
N GLN A 373 16.18 -6.87 16.24
CA GLN A 373 15.22 -7.94 16.01
C GLN A 373 13.92 -7.43 15.43
N MET A 374 13.48 -6.23 15.83
CA MET A 374 12.19 -5.67 15.41
C MET A 374 12.10 -5.45 13.90
N SER A 375 11.00 -5.89 13.33
CA SER A 375 10.64 -5.54 11.94
C SER A 375 9.86 -4.23 11.87
N PHE A 376 9.04 -3.91 12.88
CA PHE A 376 8.27 -2.66 12.96
C PHE A 376 7.90 -2.36 14.42
N GLY A 377 7.52 -1.12 14.72
CA GLY A 377 7.35 -0.62 16.08
C GLY A 377 6.40 -1.44 16.97
N ALA A 378 5.26 -1.90 16.43
CA ALA A 378 4.28 -2.63 17.22
C ALA A 378 4.76 -4.01 17.72
N GLU A 379 5.78 -4.61 17.08
CA GLU A 379 6.32 -5.90 17.52
C GLU A 379 6.93 -5.85 18.94
N ILE A 380 7.28 -4.65 19.41
CA ILE A 380 7.83 -4.49 20.77
C ILE A 380 6.89 -5.04 21.85
N VAL A 381 5.58 -4.98 21.64
CA VAL A 381 4.58 -5.44 22.62
C VAL A 381 4.71 -6.94 22.89
N GLU A 382 4.90 -7.73 21.84
CA GLU A 382 5.08 -9.17 21.93
C GLU A 382 6.51 -9.52 22.37
N LEU A 383 7.51 -8.93 21.73
CA LEU A 383 8.92 -9.20 22.00
C LEU A 383 9.32 -8.93 23.45
N SER A 384 8.77 -7.85 24.04
CA SER A 384 9.09 -7.44 25.40
C SER A 384 8.14 -7.99 26.48
N GLU A 385 7.22 -8.89 26.12
CA GLU A 385 6.19 -9.38 27.03
C GLU A 385 6.75 -9.90 28.37
N MET A 386 7.90 -10.57 28.33
CA MET A 386 8.53 -11.13 29.52
C MET A 386 8.86 -10.09 30.59
N PHE A 387 9.07 -8.81 30.23
CA PHE A 387 9.37 -7.74 31.20
C PHE A 387 8.16 -7.31 32.00
N PHE A 388 6.95 -7.52 31.47
CA PHE A 388 5.68 -7.07 32.04
C PHE A 388 4.91 -8.18 32.77
N LYS A 389 5.38 -9.42 32.71
CA LYS A 389 4.81 -10.56 33.43
C LYS A 389 5.62 -10.85 34.70
N ASP A 390 4.96 -11.18 35.79
CA ASP A 390 5.62 -11.65 37.02
C ASP A 390 6.11 -13.09 36.84
N HIS A 391 5.37 -13.87 36.06
CA HIS A 391 5.66 -15.26 35.78
C HIS A 391 5.79 -15.47 34.29
N VAL A 392 6.61 -16.41 33.91
CA VAL A 392 6.78 -16.84 32.53
C VAL A 392 6.28 -18.29 32.37
N ASP A 393 5.60 -18.54 31.29
CA ASP A 393 5.26 -19.88 30.86
C ASP A 393 6.44 -20.46 30.07
N HIS A 394 6.63 -21.76 30.14
CA HIS A 394 7.69 -22.45 29.43
C HIS A 394 7.07 -23.29 28.33
N GLU A 395 7.55 -23.10 27.10
CA GLU A 395 7.23 -23.99 26.00
C GLU A 395 7.86 -25.38 26.21
N GLU A 396 7.45 -26.39 25.43
CA GLU A 396 7.92 -27.77 25.54
C GLU A 396 9.45 -27.87 25.56
N GLU A 397 10.13 -27.18 24.63
CA GLU A 397 11.59 -27.12 24.57
C GLU A 397 12.20 -26.50 25.85
N GLY A 398 11.56 -25.48 26.40
CA GLY A 398 11.99 -24.85 27.66
C GLY A 398 11.78 -25.77 28.86
N GLN A 399 10.68 -26.53 28.90
CA GLN A 399 10.43 -27.53 29.96
C GLN A 399 11.48 -28.62 29.94
N GLU A 400 11.83 -29.17 28.76
CA GLU A 400 12.92 -30.15 28.64
C GLU A 400 14.25 -29.63 29.16
N VAL A 401 14.57 -28.36 28.92
CA VAL A 401 15.78 -27.72 29.47
C VAL A 401 15.77 -27.72 31.01
N LEU A 402 14.62 -27.41 31.63
CA LEU A 402 14.49 -27.30 33.07
C LEU A 402 14.43 -28.66 33.78
N GLU A 403 14.21 -29.77 33.10
CA GLU A 403 14.26 -31.14 33.61
C GLU A 403 15.70 -31.68 33.77
N GLY A 404 16.71 -30.92 33.30
CA GLY A 404 18.10 -31.30 33.38
C GLY A 404 18.61 -31.48 34.85
N GLU A 405 19.36 -32.56 35.14
CA GLU A 405 19.85 -32.89 36.47
C GLU A 405 20.68 -31.76 37.09
N GLN A 406 21.41 -30.96 36.28
CA GLN A 406 22.22 -29.83 36.71
C GLN A 406 21.44 -28.58 37.06
N VAL A 407 20.16 -28.49 36.65
CA VAL A 407 19.38 -27.25 36.74
C VAL A 407 19.23 -26.74 38.16
N PRO A 408 18.87 -27.54 39.17
CA PRO A 408 18.76 -27.05 40.54
C PRO A 408 20.04 -26.51 41.10
N GLU A 409 21.19 -27.13 40.77
CA GLU A 409 22.52 -26.69 41.24
C GLU A 409 22.89 -25.35 40.58
N VAL A 410 22.75 -25.23 39.24
CA VAL A 410 23.07 -24.02 38.50
C VAL A 410 22.18 -22.85 38.95
N LEU A 411 20.90 -23.07 39.13
CA LEU A 411 19.95 -22.00 39.47
C LEU A 411 20.12 -21.54 40.93
N ARG A 412 20.41 -22.42 41.87
CA ARG A 412 20.72 -22.04 43.27
C ARG A 412 22.00 -21.21 43.33
N ALA A 413 23.10 -21.70 42.73
CA ALA A 413 24.33 -20.95 42.65
C ALA A 413 24.16 -19.59 42.00
N PHE A 414 23.31 -19.51 40.95
CA PHE A 414 23.02 -18.23 40.28
C PHE A 414 22.18 -17.28 41.15
N ALA A 415 21.21 -17.79 41.89
CA ALA A 415 20.43 -17.00 42.84
C ALA A 415 21.32 -16.41 43.94
N ASP A 416 22.22 -17.23 44.53
CA ASP A 416 23.18 -16.78 45.57
C ASP A 416 24.09 -15.66 45.03
N GLN A 417 24.60 -15.80 43.81
CA GLN A 417 25.42 -14.74 43.18
C GLN A 417 24.62 -13.45 42.94
N LEU A 418 23.34 -13.56 42.53
CA LEU A 418 22.48 -12.38 42.31
C LEU A 418 22.12 -11.67 43.62
N GLU A 419 21.87 -12.41 44.71
CA GLU A 419 21.60 -11.83 46.03
C GLU A 419 22.75 -10.95 46.50
N ALA A 420 23.98 -11.38 46.22
CA ALA A 420 25.20 -10.66 46.59
C ALA A 420 25.51 -9.40 45.78
N LEU A 421 24.82 -9.18 44.65
CA LEU A 421 25.01 -8.00 43.81
C LEU A 421 24.44 -6.74 44.49
N GLU A 422 25.19 -5.65 44.50
CA GLU A 422 24.73 -4.34 44.94
C GLU A 422 23.80 -3.69 43.85
N ALA A 423 24.13 -3.87 42.58
CA ALA A 423 23.39 -3.34 41.45
C ALA A 423 23.25 -4.38 40.33
N MET A 424 22.09 -4.36 39.66
CA MET A 424 21.77 -5.25 38.52
C MET A 424 22.25 -4.64 37.22
N GLU A 425 23.56 -4.53 37.05
CA GLU A 425 24.13 -4.07 35.77
C GLU A 425 24.52 -5.26 34.89
N PRO A 426 24.46 -5.15 33.56
CA PRO A 426 24.80 -6.25 32.65
C PRO A 426 26.19 -6.86 32.89
N ALA A 427 27.17 -6.03 33.20
CA ALA A 427 28.52 -6.48 33.52
C ALA A 427 28.58 -7.31 34.83
N ALA A 428 27.84 -6.89 35.86
CA ALA A 428 27.75 -7.60 37.14
C ALA A 428 27.02 -8.96 36.96
N VAL A 429 25.91 -8.98 36.21
CA VAL A 429 25.18 -10.24 35.88
C VAL A 429 26.07 -11.20 35.08
N LYS A 430 26.84 -10.69 34.11
CA LYS A 430 27.79 -11.49 33.34
C LYS A 430 28.90 -12.08 34.25
N ALA A 431 29.39 -11.32 35.23
CA ALA A 431 30.34 -11.79 36.22
C ALA A 431 29.75 -12.86 37.15
N ALA A 432 28.48 -12.70 37.57
CA ALA A 432 27.74 -13.68 38.35
C ALA A 432 27.62 -15.02 37.60
N ILE A 433 27.23 -15.01 36.33
CA ILE A 433 27.16 -16.23 35.49
C ILE A 433 28.54 -16.93 35.42
N LYS A 434 29.62 -16.16 35.26
CA LYS A 434 30.99 -16.72 35.28
C LYS A 434 31.37 -17.30 36.62
N ALA A 435 30.92 -16.72 37.72
CA ALA A 435 31.13 -17.28 39.05
C ALA A 435 30.43 -18.62 39.21
N VAL A 436 29.17 -18.73 38.77
CA VAL A 436 28.43 -20.01 38.75
C VAL A 436 29.17 -21.07 37.93
N GLN A 437 29.74 -20.70 36.78
CA GLN A 437 30.53 -21.63 35.95
C GLN A 437 31.75 -22.17 36.72
N LYS A 438 32.42 -21.34 37.50
CA LYS A 438 33.59 -21.76 38.31
C LYS A 438 33.18 -22.63 39.50
N GLU A 439 32.07 -22.32 40.14
CA GLU A 439 31.55 -23.00 41.31
C GLU A 439 31.00 -24.40 40.97
N THR A 440 30.16 -24.47 39.96
CA THR A 440 29.47 -25.71 39.58
C THR A 440 30.19 -26.56 38.52
N GLY A 441 31.15 -25.98 37.80
CA GLY A 441 31.86 -26.63 36.69
C GLY A 441 31.03 -26.76 35.41
N HIS A 442 29.75 -26.40 35.44
CA HIS A 442 28.88 -26.43 34.24
C HIS A 442 29.22 -25.29 33.29
N LYS A 443 29.14 -25.56 31.97
CA LYS A 443 29.50 -24.58 30.92
C LYS A 443 28.63 -24.77 29.67
N GLY A 444 28.67 -23.80 28.75
CA GLY A 444 27.94 -23.84 27.51
C GLY A 444 26.42 -23.97 27.74
N LYS A 445 25.73 -24.83 27.00
CA LYS A 445 24.30 -25.01 27.11
C LYS A 445 23.83 -25.42 28.50
N ASN A 446 24.60 -26.26 29.22
CA ASN A 446 24.23 -26.72 30.56
C ASN A 446 24.30 -25.62 31.64
N LEU A 447 24.95 -24.50 31.35
CA LEU A 447 24.97 -23.33 32.23
C LEU A 447 23.95 -22.27 31.77
N PHE A 448 24.07 -21.86 30.51
CA PHE A 448 23.30 -20.69 30.02
C PHE A 448 21.82 -20.96 29.78
N MET A 449 21.45 -22.18 29.32
CA MET A 449 20.05 -22.48 29.00
C MET A 449 19.17 -22.57 30.23
N PRO A 450 19.57 -23.25 31.35
CA PRO A 450 18.79 -23.21 32.57
C PRO A 450 18.53 -21.79 33.09
N ILE A 451 19.58 -20.94 33.10
CA ILE A 451 19.44 -19.55 33.53
C ILE A 451 18.53 -18.78 32.61
N ARG A 452 18.68 -18.92 31.29
CA ARG A 452 17.84 -18.24 30.29
C ARG A 452 16.38 -18.64 30.48
N VAL A 453 16.08 -19.92 30.42
CA VAL A 453 14.71 -20.40 30.46
C VAL A 453 14.02 -20.07 31.78
N ALA A 454 14.70 -20.27 32.91
CA ALA A 454 14.15 -19.94 34.23
C ALA A 454 13.85 -18.44 34.38
N THR A 455 14.67 -17.57 33.83
CA THR A 455 14.53 -16.11 34.01
C THR A 455 13.67 -15.44 32.94
N THR A 456 13.72 -15.90 31.68
CA THR A 456 13.03 -15.28 30.55
C THR A 456 11.84 -16.07 30.02
N GLY A 457 11.74 -17.36 30.33
CA GLY A 457 10.75 -18.30 29.77
C GLY A 457 11.09 -18.78 28.35
N GLN A 458 12.18 -18.30 27.76
CA GLN A 458 12.50 -18.50 26.34
C GLN A 458 13.82 -19.26 26.16
N THR A 459 13.90 -20.12 25.14
CA THR A 459 15.13 -20.82 24.75
C THR A 459 16.01 -19.93 23.86
N HIS A 460 15.40 -18.96 23.17
CA HIS A 460 16.06 -17.95 22.34
C HIS A 460 15.64 -16.54 22.78
N GLY A 461 16.42 -15.53 22.45
CA GLY A 461 16.08 -14.15 22.80
C GLY A 461 17.30 -13.24 22.87
N PRO A 462 17.15 -12.03 23.43
CA PRO A 462 18.20 -11.03 23.50
C PRO A 462 19.40 -11.48 24.37
N GLU A 463 20.45 -10.67 24.43
CA GLU A 463 21.60 -10.93 25.27
C GLU A 463 21.19 -11.14 26.74
N LEU A 464 21.54 -12.31 27.28
CA LEU A 464 21.04 -12.77 28.56
C LEU A 464 21.42 -11.85 29.74
N PRO A 465 22.65 -11.37 29.88
CA PRO A 465 23.01 -10.45 30.99
C PRO A 465 22.20 -9.14 30.94
N ASN A 466 21.96 -8.60 29.76
CA ASN A 466 21.20 -7.37 29.56
C ASN A 466 19.71 -7.59 29.91
N ALA A 467 19.12 -8.69 29.45
CA ALA A 467 17.74 -9.04 29.76
C ALA A 467 17.53 -9.23 31.30
N ILE A 468 18.41 -9.96 31.94
CA ILE A 468 18.37 -10.19 33.40
C ILE A 468 18.54 -8.89 34.19
N ALA A 469 19.45 -8.01 33.78
CA ALA A 469 19.61 -6.70 34.39
C ALA A 469 18.32 -5.87 34.35
N LEU A 470 17.64 -5.83 33.19
CA LEU A 470 16.41 -5.08 33.01
C LEU A 470 15.18 -5.72 33.70
N LEU A 471 15.16 -7.06 33.85
CA LEU A 471 14.13 -7.75 34.64
C LEU A 471 14.18 -7.37 36.12
N GLY A 472 15.35 -7.07 36.61
CA GLY A 472 15.60 -6.72 38.04
C GLY A 472 15.68 -7.92 38.96
N LYS A 473 16.39 -7.70 40.10
CA LYS A 473 16.76 -8.76 41.05
C LYS A 473 15.55 -9.53 41.58
N GLU A 474 14.53 -8.82 42.06
CA GLU A 474 13.36 -9.44 42.69
C GLU A 474 12.60 -10.36 41.74
N LYS A 475 12.30 -9.89 40.54
CA LYS A 475 11.56 -10.68 39.53
C LYS A 475 12.36 -11.92 39.12
N VAL A 476 13.65 -11.80 38.92
CA VAL A 476 14.54 -12.91 38.52
C VAL A 476 14.61 -13.95 39.62
N LEU A 477 14.83 -13.56 40.90
CA LEU A 477 14.86 -14.50 42.02
C LEU A 477 13.54 -15.22 42.22
N ASN A 478 12.41 -14.51 42.11
CA ASN A 478 11.08 -15.11 42.20
C ASN A 478 10.83 -16.17 41.10
N ARG A 479 11.30 -15.92 39.88
CA ARG A 479 11.20 -16.88 38.78
C ARG A 479 12.07 -18.11 39.00
N ILE A 480 13.30 -17.90 39.42
CA ILE A 480 14.23 -19.00 39.76
C ILE A 480 13.62 -19.87 40.89
N GLN A 481 13.11 -19.25 41.95
CA GLN A 481 12.53 -19.97 43.09
C GLN A 481 11.35 -20.85 42.67
N LYS A 482 10.53 -20.43 41.69
CA LYS A 482 9.45 -21.25 41.16
C LYS A 482 9.90 -22.49 40.42
N VAL A 483 11.09 -22.46 39.82
CA VAL A 483 11.64 -23.60 39.07
C VAL A 483 12.26 -24.62 40.01
N ILE A 484 12.94 -24.14 41.05
CA ILE A 484 13.67 -25.04 41.98
C ILE A 484 12.92 -25.43 43.25
N GLY A 485 11.70 -24.84 43.48
CA GLY A 485 10.81 -25.15 44.59
C GLY A 485 11.12 -24.40 45.86
#